data_83a30d84699b28c5f89b8d1876b00126
#
_entry.id   83a30d84699b28c5f89b8d1876b00126
#
_cell.length_a   1.000
_cell.length_b   1.000
_cell.length_c   1.000
_cell.angle_alpha   90.00
_cell.angle_beta   90.00
_cell.angle_gamma   90.00
#
_symmetry.space_group_name_H-M   'P 1'
#
loop_
_entity.id
_entity.type
_entity.pdbx_description
1 polymer ?
#
loop_
_entity_poly.entity_id
_entity_poly.type
_entity_poly.pdbx_seq_one_letter_code
_entity_poly.pdbx_strand_id
1 'polypeptide(L)'
;MERFQAEGQRSIVFAARSKRLERFPFRILYHLYRFIHRALTGDPVRVGNFSVVPFESLAKLVVIPEIWNHYAAAVIRSRMRFCSIPIARGRRVAGKSKMNFIGLLLHGLSAFFVYGDIVGARLLIGIALALILEVALIAVWIGVRVTASPSILSVAAYLAGLLGIVLLQAIPIALILVFSVIGSRVNIGFLPIRDCPYFVNNVQRVYPVAAAAPS
;
A
#
# COMPACT_ATOMS: atom_id res chain seq x y z
N MET A 1 1.51 -26.36 -3.68
CA MET A 1 2.59 -27.10 -2.98
C MET A 1 3.75 -27.40 -3.92
N GLU A 2 3.52 -27.96 -5.13
CA GLU A 2 4.58 -28.27 -6.11
C GLU A 2 5.55 -27.13 -6.40
N ARG A 3 5.01 -25.89 -6.65
CA ARG A 3 5.87 -24.71 -6.90
C ARG A 3 6.72 -24.34 -5.67
N PHE A 4 6.17 -24.49 -4.46
CA PHE A 4 6.89 -24.25 -3.22
C PHE A 4 8.05 -25.26 -3.03
N GLN A 5 7.83 -26.51 -3.40
CA GLN A 5 8.87 -27.53 -3.39
C GLN A 5 9.92 -27.29 -4.48
N ALA A 6 9.48 -26.89 -5.70
CA ALA A 6 10.37 -26.57 -6.81
C ALA A 6 11.29 -25.37 -6.52
N GLU A 7 10.84 -24.38 -5.73
CA GLU A 7 11.64 -23.24 -5.27
C GLU A 7 12.55 -23.59 -4.06
N GLY A 8 12.69 -24.88 -3.74
CA GLY A 8 13.51 -25.36 -2.63
C GLY A 8 13.05 -24.83 -1.26
N GLN A 9 11.75 -24.54 -1.10
CA GLN A 9 11.14 -24.01 0.13
C GLN A 9 11.78 -22.70 0.65
N ARG A 10 12.41 -21.92 -0.23
CA ARG A 10 13.11 -20.67 0.14
C ARG A 10 12.35 -19.40 -0.20
N SER A 11 11.30 -19.51 -1.01
CA SER A 11 10.53 -18.37 -1.50
C SER A 11 9.09 -18.41 -0.96
N ILE A 12 8.53 -17.24 -0.65
CA ILE A 12 7.11 -17.09 -0.32
C ILE A 12 6.30 -17.28 -1.61
N VAL A 13 5.31 -18.17 -1.62
CA VAL A 13 4.50 -18.47 -2.79
C VAL A 13 3.10 -17.87 -2.61
N PHE A 14 2.76 -16.85 -3.39
CA PHE A 14 1.44 -16.23 -3.38
C PHE A 14 0.50 -16.83 -4.42
N ALA A 15 -0.77 -16.95 -4.06
CA ALA A 15 -1.85 -17.24 -4.98
C ALA A 15 -2.35 -15.94 -5.63
N ALA A 16 -1.98 -15.70 -6.88
CA ALA A 16 -2.45 -14.55 -7.65
C ALA A 16 -3.75 -14.88 -8.39
N ARG A 17 -4.77 -14.04 -8.26
CA ARG A 17 -6.05 -14.25 -8.96
C ARG A 17 -5.88 -14.03 -10.47
N SER A 18 -6.13 -15.07 -11.28
CA SER A 18 -5.99 -15.02 -12.74
C SER A 18 -7.14 -14.30 -13.44
N LYS A 19 -8.37 -14.34 -12.90
CA LYS A 19 -9.56 -13.68 -13.47
C LYS A 19 -10.32 -12.89 -12.41
N ARG A 20 -10.70 -11.66 -12.73
CA ARG A 20 -11.58 -10.80 -11.94
C ARG A 20 -12.89 -10.62 -12.68
N LEU A 21 -13.98 -11.09 -12.08
CA LEU A 21 -15.35 -10.98 -12.57
C LEU A 21 -16.04 -9.74 -11.96
N GLU A 22 -15.40 -8.58 -12.06
CA GLU A 22 -15.92 -7.38 -11.39
C GLU A 22 -16.67 -6.49 -12.38
N ARG A 23 -17.72 -5.77 -11.90
CA ARG A 23 -18.54 -4.85 -12.71
C ARG A 23 -17.69 -3.67 -13.22
N PHE A 24 -18.06 -3.12 -14.37
CA PHE A 24 -17.31 -2.07 -15.08
C PHE A 24 -16.86 -0.88 -14.23
N PRO A 25 -17.69 -0.23 -13.39
CA PRO A 25 -17.25 0.93 -12.60
C PRO A 25 -16.15 0.58 -11.59
N PHE A 26 -16.19 -0.63 -11.03
CA PHE A 26 -15.17 -1.10 -10.09
C PHE A 26 -13.82 -1.35 -10.77
N ARG A 27 -13.82 -1.74 -12.04
CA ARG A 27 -12.57 -1.93 -12.81
C ARG A 27 -11.83 -0.61 -13.00
N ILE A 28 -12.54 0.47 -13.34
CA ILE A 28 -11.92 1.81 -13.50
C ILE A 28 -11.29 2.27 -12.19
N LEU A 29 -12.06 2.21 -11.09
CA LEU A 29 -11.57 2.59 -9.76
C LEU A 29 -10.35 1.77 -9.33
N TYR A 30 -10.37 0.48 -9.63
CA TYR A 30 -9.24 -0.40 -9.35
C TYR A 30 -7.99 -0.08 -10.19
N HIS A 31 -8.14 0.24 -11.48
CA HIS A 31 -7.01 0.65 -12.31
C HIS A 31 -6.42 1.99 -11.85
N LEU A 32 -7.29 2.95 -11.50
CA LEU A 32 -6.88 4.23 -10.93
C LEU A 32 -6.13 4.03 -9.61
N TYR A 33 -6.67 3.24 -8.69
CA TYR A 33 -6.00 2.86 -7.45
C TYR A 33 -4.61 2.27 -7.71
N ARG A 34 -4.50 1.32 -8.62
CA ARG A 34 -3.21 0.70 -8.97
C ARG A 34 -2.20 1.68 -9.54
N PHE A 35 -2.66 2.58 -10.40
CA PHE A 35 -1.82 3.64 -10.97
C PHE A 35 -1.29 4.54 -9.86
N ILE A 36 -2.17 5.08 -9.02
CA ILE A 36 -1.80 5.94 -7.89
C ILE A 36 -0.87 5.20 -6.92
N HIS A 37 -1.22 3.95 -6.56
CA HIS A 37 -0.40 3.15 -5.66
C HIS A 37 1.02 2.98 -6.22
N ARG A 38 1.15 2.59 -7.49
CA ARG A 38 2.47 2.42 -8.13
C ARG A 38 3.24 3.74 -8.23
N ALA A 39 2.57 4.84 -8.56
CA ALA A 39 3.19 6.16 -8.64
C ALA A 39 3.75 6.61 -7.29
N LEU A 40 2.98 6.40 -6.22
CA LEU A 40 3.35 6.84 -4.88
C LEU A 40 4.30 5.87 -4.15
N THR A 41 4.17 4.57 -4.34
CA THR A 41 4.99 3.57 -3.61
C THR A 41 6.17 3.04 -4.42
N GLY A 42 6.06 3.02 -5.75
CA GLY A 42 7.02 2.37 -6.65
C GLY A 42 6.75 0.87 -6.86
N ASP A 43 6.08 0.21 -5.92
CA ASP A 43 5.85 -1.23 -5.93
C ASP A 43 4.38 -1.58 -6.30
N PRO A 44 4.14 -2.49 -7.25
CA PRO A 44 2.81 -2.95 -7.57
C PRO A 44 2.35 -4.05 -6.62
N VAL A 45 1.37 -3.80 -5.75
CA VAL A 45 0.73 -4.86 -4.95
C VAL A 45 -0.29 -5.61 -5.84
N ARG A 46 0.12 -6.78 -6.36
CA ARG A 46 -0.68 -7.61 -7.27
C ARG A 46 -1.16 -8.92 -6.65
N VAL A 47 -0.68 -9.25 -5.46
CA VAL A 47 -0.97 -10.50 -4.76
C VAL A 47 -1.92 -10.25 -3.60
N GLY A 48 -2.67 -11.27 -3.21
CA GLY A 48 -3.54 -11.24 -2.04
C GLY A 48 -2.85 -11.83 -0.80
N ASN A 49 -3.63 -12.06 0.25
CA ASN A 49 -3.10 -12.59 1.51
C ASN A 49 -2.95 -14.13 1.51
N PHE A 50 -3.39 -14.82 0.43
CA PHE A 50 -3.28 -16.28 0.37
C PHE A 50 -1.88 -16.67 -0.13
N SER A 51 -1.09 -17.27 0.76
CA SER A 51 0.30 -17.62 0.46
C SER A 51 0.77 -18.81 1.30
N VAL A 52 1.85 -19.44 0.84
CA VAL A 52 2.65 -20.40 1.59
C VAL A 52 3.97 -19.71 1.95
N VAL A 53 4.30 -19.70 3.24
CA VAL A 53 5.48 -19.02 3.77
C VAL A 53 6.45 -20.05 4.31
N PRO A 54 7.73 -20.06 3.90
CA PRO A 54 8.76 -20.87 4.52
C PRO A 54 8.93 -20.52 5.99
N PHE A 55 9.22 -21.49 6.84
CA PHE A 55 9.39 -21.26 8.27
C PHE A 55 10.52 -20.26 8.56
N GLU A 56 11.63 -20.33 7.86
CA GLU A 56 12.73 -19.36 7.97
C GLU A 56 12.30 -17.91 7.61
N SER A 57 11.44 -17.78 6.60
CA SER A 57 10.89 -16.48 6.21
C SER A 57 9.87 -15.97 7.23
N LEU A 58 9.13 -16.88 7.88
CA LEU A 58 8.18 -16.53 8.92
C LEU A 58 8.87 -15.85 10.10
N ALA A 59 10.02 -16.35 10.55
CA ALA A 59 10.80 -15.76 11.62
C ALA A 59 11.20 -14.28 11.32
N LYS A 60 11.45 -13.96 10.05
CA LYS A 60 11.74 -12.59 9.60
C LYS A 60 10.48 -11.73 9.47
N LEU A 61 9.36 -12.34 9.13
CA LEU A 61 8.09 -11.62 8.97
C LEU A 61 7.48 -11.20 10.30
N VAL A 62 7.55 -12.04 11.33
CA VAL A 62 6.91 -11.78 12.63
C VAL A 62 7.53 -10.61 13.42
N VAL A 63 8.68 -10.10 12.97
CA VAL A 63 9.29 -8.88 13.51
C VAL A 63 8.90 -7.60 12.77
N ILE A 64 8.08 -7.70 11.73
CA ILE A 64 7.64 -6.57 10.90
C ILE A 64 6.24 -6.13 11.35
N PRO A 65 6.08 -4.98 12.01
CA PRO A 65 4.78 -4.54 12.53
C PRO A 65 3.77 -4.21 11.42
N GLU A 66 4.23 -3.79 10.25
CA GLU A 66 3.38 -3.45 9.09
C GLU A 66 2.58 -4.64 8.53
N ILE A 67 2.91 -5.87 8.92
CA ILE A 67 2.13 -7.08 8.57
C ILE A 67 0.66 -6.95 8.98
N TRP A 68 0.39 -6.32 10.12
CA TRP A 68 -0.96 -6.10 10.63
C TRP A 68 -1.76 -5.11 9.79
N ASN A 69 -1.10 -4.16 9.18
CA ASN A 69 -1.76 -3.23 8.29
C ASN A 69 -2.13 -3.88 6.97
N HIS A 70 -1.14 -4.45 6.28
CA HIS A 70 -1.38 -5.09 4.99
C HIS A 70 -0.29 -6.11 4.68
N TYR A 71 -0.59 -7.40 4.90
CA TYR A 71 0.35 -8.51 4.77
C TYR A 71 1.11 -8.52 3.44
N ALA A 72 0.38 -8.50 2.30
CA ALA A 72 1.00 -8.57 0.98
C ALA A 72 1.94 -7.38 0.70
N ALA A 73 1.54 -6.16 1.12
CA ALA A 73 2.37 -4.96 0.98
C ALA A 73 3.62 -5.04 1.85
N ALA A 74 3.50 -5.53 3.09
CA ALA A 74 4.62 -5.70 4.01
C ALA A 74 5.64 -6.71 3.47
N VAL A 75 5.19 -7.85 2.92
CA VAL A 75 6.08 -8.84 2.30
C VAL A 75 6.82 -8.25 1.09
N ILE A 76 6.13 -7.52 0.20
CA ILE A 76 6.76 -6.89 -0.96
C ILE A 76 7.78 -5.85 -0.51
N ARG A 77 7.42 -5.02 0.45
CA ARG A 77 8.31 -3.97 0.98
C ARG A 77 9.54 -4.53 1.68
N SER A 78 9.41 -5.65 2.37
CA SER A 78 10.54 -6.32 3.05
C SER A 78 11.60 -6.89 2.11
N ARG A 79 11.35 -6.85 0.78
CA ARG A 79 12.25 -7.38 -0.26
C ARG A 79 12.58 -8.88 -0.10
N MET A 80 11.75 -9.61 0.63
CA MET A 80 11.89 -11.07 0.70
C MET A 80 11.60 -11.70 -0.66
N ARG A 81 12.25 -12.84 -0.91
CA ARG A 81 12.00 -13.60 -2.14
C ARG A 81 10.58 -14.13 -2.16
N PHE A 82 9.83 -13.80 -3.19
CA PHE A 82 8.50 -14.34 -3.41
C PHE A 82 8.25 -14.65 -4.87
N CYS A 83 7.36 -15.60 -5.12
CA CYS A 83 6.80 -15.87 -6.44
C CYS A 83 5.28 -15.89 -6.37
N SER A 84 4.61 -15.82 -7.51
CA SER A 84 3.16 -15.91 -7.57
C SER A 84 2.70 -16.97 -8.55
N ILE A 85 1.66 -17.71 -8.19
CA ILE A 85 1.01 -18.72 -9.02
C ILE A 85 -0.37 -18.19 -9.41
N PRO A 86 -0.74 -18.17 -10.69
CA PRO A 86 -2.09 -17.82 -11.10
C PRO A 86 -3.07 -18.90 -10.65
N ILE A 87 -4.05 -18.50 -9.83
CA ILE A 87 -5.10 -19.41 -9.34
C ILE A 87 -6.47 -18.86 -9.75
N ALA A 88 -7.30 -19.72 -10.34
CA ALA A 88 -8.70 -19.40 -10.58
C ALA A 88 -9.43 -19.28 -9.23
N ARG A 89 -10.28 -18.25 -9.11
CA ARG A 89 -11.08 -18.09 -7.90
C ARG A 89 -12.12 -19.22 -7.82
N GLY A 90 -12.01 -20.08 -6.82
CA GLY A 90 -13.03 -21.08 -6.52
C GLY A 90 -14.38 -20.44 -6.17
N ARG A 91 -15.46 -21.14 -6.46
CA ARG A 91 -16.81 -20.75 -6.03
C ARG A 91 -16.89 -20.89 -4.51
N ARG A 92 -17.47 -19.91 -3.84
CA ARG A 92 -17.67 -19.99 -2.39
C ARG A 92 -18.65 -21.11 -2.07
N VAL A 93 -18.28 -22.02 -1.16
CA VAL A 93 -19.11 -23.17 -0.78
C VAL A 93 -20.30 -22.71 0.06
N ALA A 94 -20.10 -21.75 0.99
CA ALA A 94 -21.17 -21.21 1.85
C ALA A 94 -20.92 -19.74 2.23
N GLY A 95 -21.97 -19.05 2.64
CA GLY A 95 -21.96 -17.70 3.17
C GLY A 95 -21.84 -16.57 2.14
N LYS A 96 -22.09 -15.33 2.57
CA LYS A 96 -21.99 -14.10 1.79
C LYS A 96 -20.64 -13.40 2.04
N SER A 97 -20.24 -12.46 1.16
CA SER A 97 -19.07 -11.63 1.39
C SER A 97 -19.27 -10.72 2.60
N LYS A 98 -18.38 -10.79 3.58
CA LYS A 98 -18.39 -9.89 4.74
C LYS A 98 -17.72 -8.55 4.45
N MET A 99 -16.95 -8.44 3.37
CA MET A 99 -16.27 -7.21 3.00
C MET A 99 -17.23 -6.31 2.20
N ASN A 100 -17.59 -5.18 2.80
CA ASN A 100 -18.35 -4.10 2.17
C ASN A 100 -17.41 -3.13 1.44
N PHE A 101 -17.97 -2.11 0.79
CA PHE A 101 -17.19 -1.10 0.05
C PHE A 101 -16.21 -0.33 0.95
N ILE A 102 -16.65 0.05 2.15
CA ILE A 102 -15.82 0.77 3.13
C ILE A 102 -14.64 -0.12 3.57
N GLY A 103 -14.89 -1.38 3.89
CA GLY A 103 -13.83 -2.33 4.25
C GLY A 103 -12.82 -2.55 3.13
N LEU A 104 -13.28 -2.53 1.87
CA LEU A 104 -12.41 -2.64 0.70
C LEU A 104 -11.55 -1.38 0.51
N LEU A 105 -12.13 -0.20 0.73
CA LEU A 105 -11.42 1.07 0.68
C LEU A 105 -10.35 1.14 1.77
N LEU A 106 -10.70 0.83 3.01
CA LEU A 106 -9.77 0.79 4.13
C LEU A 106 -8.64 -0.21 3.90
N HIS A 107 -8.96 -1.39 3.36
CA HIS A 107 -7.93 -2.38 3.01
C HIS A 107 -6.99 -1.87 1.90
N GLY A 108 -7.52 -1.14 0.90
CA GLY A 108 -6.69 -0.48 -0.11
C GLY A 108 -5.80 0.61 0.48
N LEU A 109 -6.35 1.44 1.36
CA LEU A 109 -5.59 2.49 2.05
C LEU A 109 -4.51 1.92 2.98
N SER A 110 -4.78 0.81 3.65
CA SER A 110 -3.79 0.16 4.54
C SER A 110 -2.51 -0.25 3.80
N ALA A 111 -2.60 -0.56 2.50
CA ALA A 111 -1.42 -0.82 1.68
C ALA A 111 -0.53 0.44 1.50
N PHE A 112 -1.12 1.64 1.41
CA PHE A 112 -0.34 2.89 1.38
C PHE A 112 0.34 3.17 2.71
N PHE A 113 -0.31 2.87 3.85
CA PHE A 113 0.31 3.07 5.16
C PHE A 113 1.56 2.23 5.37
N VAL A 114 1.64 1.05 4.75
CA VAL A 114 2.88 0.24 4.76
C VAL A 114 4.05 1.01 4.14
N TYR A 115 3.80 1.87 3.13
CA TYR A 115 4.79 2.70 2.44
C TYR A 115 4.74 4.17 2.88
N GLY A 116 4.21 4.47 4.05
CA GLY A 116 3.88 5.83 4.47
C GLY A 116 5.04 6.82 4.39
N ASP A 117 6.27 6.40 4.70
CA ASP A 117 7.48 7.20 4.57
C ASP A 117 7.79 7.59 3.12
N ILE A 118 7.74 6.61 2.21
CA ILE A 118 7.98 6.83 0.77
C ILE A 118 6.87 7.70 0.18
N VAL A 119 5.62 7.40 0.51
CA VAL A 119 4.46 8.16 0.06
C VAL A 119 4.53 9.60 0.56
N GLY A 120 4.81 9.80 1.85
CA GLY A 120 4.95 11.13 2.44
C GLY A 120 6.07 11.95 1.79
N ALA A 121 7.25 11.35 1.60
CA ALA A 121 8.37 12.02 0.93
C ALA A 121 8.03 12.42 -0.52
N ARG A 122 7.39 11.53 -1.29
CA ARG A 122 6.98 11.84 -2.67
C ARG A 122 5.89 12.89 -2.74
N LEU A 123 4.95 12.90 -1.82
CA LEU A 123 3.94 13.95 -1.73
C LEU A 123 4.58 15.31 -1.45
N LEU A 124 5.51 15.40 -0.49
CA LEU A 124 6.25 16.64 -0.20
C LEU A 124 7.03 17.14 -1.41
N ILE A 125 7.75 16.26 -2.10
CA ILE A 125 8.48 16.62 -3.32
C ILE A 125 7.50 17.10 -4.41
N GLY A 126 6.38 16.38 -4.61
CA GLY A 126 5.36 16.76 -5.59
C GLY A 126 4.75 18.12 -5.29
N ILE A 127 4.45 18.43 -4.04
CA ILE A 127 3.93 19.73 -3.60
C ILE A 127 4.98 20.82 -3.83
N ALA A 128 6.25 20.58 -3.48
CA ALA A 128 7.33 21.54 -3.70
C ALA A 128 7.51 21.87 -5.18
N LEU A 129 7.50 20.85 -6.06
CA LEU A 129 7.58 21.05 -7.50
C LEU A 129 6.36 21.81 -8.05
N ALA A 130 5.16 21.51 -7.56
CA ALA A 130 3.94 22.21 -7.96
C ALA A 130 3.99 23.68 -7.54
N LEU A 131 4.49 24.01 -6.36
CA LEU A 131 4.68 25.39 -5.91
C LEU A 131 5.72 26.13 -6.77
N ILE A 132 6.83 25.49 -7.11
CA ILE A 132 7.84 26.10 -8.01
C ILE A 132 7.22 26.40 -9.38
N LEU A 133 6.46 25.44 -9.92
CA LEU A 133 5.77 25.63 -11.20
C LEU A 133 4.76 26.78 -11.11
N GLU A 134 4.00 26.88 -10.03
CA GLU A 134 3.03 27.95 -9.82
C GLU A 134 3.70 29.31 -9.74
N VAL A 135 4.79 29.45 -8.98
CA VAL A 135 5.57 30.70 -8.93
C VAL A 135 6.07 31.09 -10.33
N ALA A 136 6.56 30.12 -11.12
CA ALA A 136 6.98 30.38 -12.50
C ALA A 136 5.82 30.82 -13.38
N LEU A 137 4.64 30.20 -13.27
CA LEU A 137 3.43 30.59 -14.00
C LEU A 137 2.96 31.99 -13.62
N ILE A 138 3.00 32.36 -12.33
CA ILE A 138 2.69 33.71 -11.85
C ILE A 138 3.67 34.71 -12.42
N ALA A 139 4.97 34.43 -12.45
CA ALA A 139 5.99 35.28 -13.01
C ALA A 139 5.76 35.55 -14.52
N VAL A 140 5.46 34.50 -15.29
CA VAL A 140 5.11 34.57 -16.70
C VAL A 140 3.83 35.42 -16.86
N TRP A 141 2.80 35.19 -16.03
CA TRP A 141 1.57 35.95 -16.06
C TRP A 141 1.81 37.46 -15.82
N ILE A 142 2.62 37.82 -14.82
CA ILE A 142 3.01 39.23 -14.54
C ILE A 142 3.71 39.83 -15.77
N GLY A 143 4.64 39.09 -16.39
CA GLY A 143 5.33 39.56 -17.60
C GLY A 143 4.38 39.82 -18.77
N VAL A 144 3.41 38.96 -19.01
CA VAL A 144 2.40 39.09 -20.06
C VAL A 144 1.43 40.22 -19.76
N ARG A 145 1.10 40.51 -18.50
CA ARG A 145 0.18 41.56 -18.11
C ARG A 145 0.69 42.97 -18.50
N VAL A 146 2.00 43.14 -18.57
CA VAL A 146 2.60 44.40 -19.00
C VAL A 146 2.33 44.71 -20.48
N THR A 147 2.02 43.67 -21.29
CA THR A 147 1.91 43.74 -22.75
C THR A 147 0.50 43.46 -23.31
N ALA A 148 -0.45 42.91 -22.51
CA ALA A 148 -1.74 42.43 -23.00
C ALA A 148 -2.98 43.10 -22.34
N SER A 149 -4.16 42.97 -22.99
CA SER A 149 -5.44 43.53 -22.55
C SER A 149 -5.95 42.98 -21.21
N PRO A 150 -6.62 43.79 -20.38
CA PRO A 150 -6.89 43.50 -18.96
C PRO A 150 -7.89 42.36 -18.66
N SER A 151 -8.83 42.02 -19.55
CA SER A 151 -10.04 41.28 -19.19
C SER A 151 -9.84 39.74 -18.99
N ILE A 152 -9.00 39.09 -19.76
CA ILE A 152 -8.76 37.64 -19.64
C ILE A 152 -7.76 37.35 -18.51
N LEU A 153 -6.89 38.28 -18.23
CA LEU A 153 -5.84 38.14 -17.22
C LEU A 153 -6.34 38.12 -15.77
N SER A 154 -7.50 38.70 -15.49
CA SER A 154 -8.06 38.69 -14.12
C SER A 154 -8.49 37.33 -13.65
N VAL A 155 -9.16 36.56 -14.50
CA VAL A 155 -9.62 35.18 -14.17
C VAL A 155 -8.42 34.22 -13.94
N ALA A 156 -7.39 34.33 -14.79
CA ALA A 156 -6.18 33.53 -14.62
C ALA A 156 -5.46 33.81 -13.29
N ALA A 157 -5.41 35.09 -12.86
CA ALA A 157 -4.83 35.48 -11.58
C ALA A 157 -5.61 34.89 -10.39
N TYR A 158 -6.95 34.95 -10.43
CA TYR A 158 -7.78 34.38 -9.37
C TYR A 158 -7.57 32.86 -9.28
N LEU A 159 -7.53 32.13 -10.42
CA LEU A 159 -7.31 30.69 -10.44
C LEU A 159 -5.92 30.35 -9.93
N ALA A 160 -4.87 31.08 -10.31
CA ALA A 160 -3.52 30.86 -9.79
C ALA A 160 -3.46 31.11 -8.28
N GLY A 161 -4.04 32.20 -7.78
CA GLY A 161 -4.09 32.48 -6.35
C GLY A 161 -4.85 31.39 -5.57
N LEU A 162 -5.95 30.87 -6.09
CA LEU A 162 -6.70 29.79 -5.48
C LEU A 162 -5.87 28.49 -5.43
N LEU A 163 -5.19 28.17 -6.53
CA LEU A 163 -4.31 27.00 -6.60
C LEU A 163 -3.17 27.11 -5.58
N GLY A 164 -2.54 28.29 -5.43
CA GLY A 164 -1.50 28.56 -4.45
C GLY A 164 -1.95 28.34 -3.02
N ILE A 165 -3.14 28.81 -2.69
CA ILE A 165 -3.72 28.57 -1.37
C ILE A 165 -3.90 27.09 -1.12
N VAL A 166 -4.42 26.33 -2.09
CA VAL A 166 -4.63 24.87 -1.97
C VAL A 166 -3.30 24.14 -1.81
N LEU A 167 -2.28 24.49 -2.60
CA LEU A 167 -0.94 23.89 -2.49
C LEU A 167 -0.27 24.23 -1.17
N LEU A 168 -0.40 25.47 -0.70
CA LEU A 168 0.14 25.92 0.59
C LEU A 168 -0.49 25.12 1.76
N GLN A 169 -1.81 24.87 1.70
CA GLN A 169 -2.50 24.03 2.70
C GLN A 169 -2.13 22.56 2.61
N ALA A 170 -1.74 22.06 1.45
CA ALA A 170 -1.32 20.67 1.28
C ALA A 170 0.01 20.37 2.01
N ILE A 171 0.88 21.37 2.23
CA ILE A 171 2.15 21.20 2.95
C ILE A 171 1.95 20.71 4.38
N PRO A 172 1.17 21.40 5.27
CA PRO A 172 0.98 20.94 6.63
C PRO A 172 0.29 19.57 6.69
N ILE A 173 -0.64 19.27 5.78
CA ILE A 173 -1.30 17.97 5.70
C ILE A 173 -0.27 16.88 5.38
N ALA A 174 0.61 17.10 4.41
CA ALA A 174 1.66 16.16 4.05
C ALA A 174 2.67 15.97 5.20
N LEU A 175 3.05 17.04 5.89
CA LEU A 175 3.93 16.99 7.07
C LEU A 175 3.29 16.21 8.21
N ILE A 176 2.01 16.45 8.53
CA ILE A 176 1.27 15.69 9.54
C ILE A 176 1.29 14.19 9.19
N LEU A 177 1.06 13.85 7.93
CA LEU A 177 1.11 12.45 7.47
C LEU A 177 2.51 11.86 7.70
N VAL A 178 3.57 12.56 7.29
CA VAL A 178 4.96 12.10 7.47
C VAL A 178 5.29 11.93 8.95
N PHE A 179 5.00 12.91 9.80
CA PHE A 179 5.27 12.82 11.24
C PHE A 179 4.45 11.74 11.92
N SER A 180 3.18 11.51 11.51
CA SER A 180 2.36 10.42 12.02
C SER A 180 2.96 9.04 11.68
N VAL A 181 3.49 8.89 10.46
CA VAL A 181 4.15 7.65 10.04
C VAL A 181 5.47 7.43 10.78
N ILE A 182 6.28 8.48 10.94
CA ILE A 182 7.54 8.38 11.71
C ILE A 182 7.24 8.08 13.18
N GLY A 183 6.26 8.76 13.78
CA GLY A 183 5.83 8.54 15.16
C GLY A 183 5.31 7.12 15.41
N SER A 184 4.58 6.55 14.45
CA SER A 184 4.08 5.17 14.55
C SER A 184 5.18 4.11 14.54
N ARG A 185 6.36 4.42 14.00
CA ARG A 185 7.53 3.53 14.04
C ARG A 185 8.20 3.49 15.42
N VAL A 186 8.13 4.58 16.16
CA VAL A 186 8.65 4.64 17.52
C VAL A 186 7.72 3.91 18.50
N ASN A 187 6.41 4.03 18.29
CA ASN A 187 5.37 3.39 19.09
C ASN A 187 4.82 2.14 18.38
N ILE A 188 5.58 1.05 18.43
CA ILE A 188 5.10 -0.26 17.91
C ILE A 188 4.05 -0.78 18.88
N GLY A 189 2.77 -0.57 18.56
CA GLY A 189 1.64 -1.00 19.39
C GLY A 189 1.55 -2.52 19.52
N PHE A 190 1.79 -3.26 18.44
CA PHE A 190 1.77 -4.73 18.41
C PHE A 190 2.91 -5.28 17.56
N LEU A 191 3.72 -6.15 18.16
CA LEU A 191 4.75 -6.90 17.46
C LEU A 191 4.46 -8.40 17.60
N PRO A 192 4.18 -9.13 16.49
CA PRO A 192 3.73 -10.53 16.56
C PRO A 192 4.61 -11.44 17.41
N ILE A 193 5.92 -11.35 17.25
CA ILE A 193 6.87 -12.20 17.99
C ILE A 193 6.86 -11.91 19.50
N ARG A 194 6.64 -10.65 19.88
CA ARG A 194 6.64 -10.23 21.29
C ARG A 194 5.28 -10.48 21.95
N ASP A 195 4.20 -10.16 21.25
CA ASP A 195 2.88 -9.99 21.86
C ASP A 195 1.96 -11.20 21.64
N CYS A 196 2.25 -12.06 20.63
CA CYS A 196 1.46 -13.25 20.35
C CYS A 196 1.20 -14.13 21.57
N PRO A 197 2.17 -14.38 22.47
CA PRO A 197 1.95 -15.21 23.66
C PRO A 197 0.84 -14.71 24.57
N TYR A 198 0.58 -13.40 24.63
CA TYR A 198 -0.48 -12.80 25.47
C TYR A 198 -1.90 -13.06 24.93
N PHE A 199 -2.03 -13.45 23.65
CA PHE A 199 -3.31 -13.70 23.00
C PHE A 199 -3.56 -15.19 22.71
N VAL A 200 -2.59 -16.06 22.99
CA VAL A 200 -2.69 -17.50 22.75
C VAL A 200 -2.87 -18.22 24.08
N ASN A 201 -4.11 -18.68 24.35
CA ASN A 201 -4.41 -19.41 25.57
C ASN A 201 -3.91 -20.86 25.55
N ASN A 202 -3.92 -21.50 24.39
CA ASN A 202 -3.50 -22.88 24.24
C ASN A 202 -3.05 -23.16 22.80
N VAL A 203 -2.04 -24.01 22.65
CA VAL A 203 -1.56 -24.50 21.35
C VAL A 203 -1.71 -26.02 21.35
N GLN A 204 -2.64 -26.53 20.56
CA GLN A 204 -2.83 -27.97 20.37
C GLN A 204 -2.17 -28.41 19.06
N ARG A 205 -1.41 -29.50 19.16
CA ARG A 205 -0.83 -30.13 17.97
C ARG A 205 -1.93 -30.93 17.24
N VAL A 206 -2.32 -30.49 16.05
CA VAL A 206 -3.41 -31.06 15.25
C VAL A 206 -2.96 -32.30 14.49
N TYR A 207 -1.69 -32.36 14.10
CA TYR A 207 -1.13 -33.54 13.38
C TYR A 207 -0.12 -34.25 14.26
N PRO A 208 -0.17 -35.62 14.30
CA PRO A 208 0.87 -36.37 14.96
C PRO A 208 2.22 -36.07 14.27
N VAL A 209 3.26 -35.96 15.07
CA VAL A 209 4.63 -36.03 14.54
C VAL A 209 4.77 -37.42 13.91
N ALA A 210 5.19 -37.46 12.63
CA ALA A 210 5.62 -38.74 12.07
C ALA A 210 6.57 -39.38 13.09
N ALA A 211 6.21 -40.56 13.59
CA ALA A 211 7.08 -41.32 14.51
C ALA A 211 8.44 -41.40 13.82
N ALA A 212 9.49 -40.95 14.50
CA ALA A 212 10.83 -41.13 14.00
C ALA A 212 10.97 -42.61 13.68
N ALA A 213 11.35 -42.95 12.42
CA ALA A 213 11.61 -44.31 12.04
C ALA A 213 12.63 -44.89 13.03
N PRO A 214 12.38 -46.06 13.61
CA PRO A 214 13.37 -46.69 14.49
C PRO A 214 14.65 -46.90 13.70
N SER A 215 15.74 -46.46 14.28
CA SER A 215 17.12 -46.61 13.79
C SER A 215 17.52 -48.07 13.68
#